data_405c1d760160237be20707c15418f7eb
#
_entry.id   405c1d760160237be20707c15418f7eb
#
_cell.length_a   1.000
_cell.length_b   1.000
_cell.length_c   1.000
_cell.angle_alpha   90.00
_cell.angle_beta   90.00
_cell.angle_gamma   90.00
#
_symmetry.space_group_name_H-M   'P 1'
#
loop_
_entity.id
_entity.type
_entity.pdbx_description
1 polymer ?
#
loop_
_entity_poly.entity_id
_entity_poly.type
_entity_poly.pdbx_seq_one_letter_code
_entity_poly.pdbx_strand_id
1 'polypeptide(L)'
;MTEKPQQTTASRYEVRFSGSGGQGLITAAVIFAEAVGVYGVKYVCQTQSYGPEARGGKSKAEVVISDQPIDYPKAVELNLLLAMNQAACDAYFFDLRPEGLLVVDSFLVEQLPTSRVVALPFTEIARDEIGKVMVANMVALGAIGILSGQVSVENLERSLLTRIPAGTEKMNITALHRGVEEGSKINIKTLPRPLMSDDFDI
;
A
#
# COMPACT_ATOMS: atom_id res chain seq x y z
N MET A 1 36.60 15.35 -25.02
CA MET A 1 36.11 14.70 -23.81
C MET A 1 34.61 14.87 -23.81
N THR A 2 33.88 13.84 -24.24
CA THR A 2 32.42 13.84 -24.28
C THR A 2 31.93 13.38 -22.91
N GLU A 3 31.32 14.31 -22.15
CA GLU A 3 30.60 13.98 -20.92
C GLU A 3 29.52 12.93 -21.22
N LYS A 4 29.60 11.76 -20.57
CA LYS A 4 28.54 10.81 -20.57
C LYS A 4 27.34 11.47 -19.89
N PRO A 5 26.13 11.41 -20.47
CA PRO A 5 24.94 11.90 -19.80
C PRO A 5 24.77 11.13 -18.47
N GLN A 6 24.68 11.85 -17.37
CA GLN A 6 24.25 11.29 -16.10
C GLN A 6 22.89 10.63 -16.34
N GLN A 7 22.85 9.32 -16.27
CA GLN A 7 21.59 8.59 -16.18
C GLN A 7 20.92 9.00 -14.87
N THR A 8 19.97 9.92 -14.94
CA THR A 8 19.00 10.11 -13.88
C THR A 8 18.28 8.78 -13.73
N THR A 9 18.58 8.03 -12.68
CA THR A 9 17.84 6.81 -12.33
C THR A 9 16.39 7.22 -12.18
N ALA A 10 15.54 6.73 -13.10
CA ALA A 10 14.10 6.96 -13.04
C ALA A 10 13.61 6.59 -11.64
N SER A 11 12.87 7.50 -11.02
CA SER A 11 12.35 7.23 -9.67
C SER A 11 11.28 6.15 -9.80
N ARG A 12 11.59 4.93 -9.34
CA ARG A 12 10.68 3.81 -9.33
C ARG A 12 10.20 3.58 -7.91
N TYR A 13 8.87 3.51 -7.72
CA TYR A 13 8.22 3.28 -6.44
C TYR A 13 7.28 2.08 -6.54
N GLU A 14 7.42 1.14 -5.63
CA GLU A 14 6.69 -0.12 -5.65
C GLU A 14 5.87 -0.30 -4.39
N VAL A 15 4.58 -0.56 -4.57
CA VAL A 15 3.63 -0.80 -3.48
C VAL A 15 2.97 -2.15 -3.66
N ARG A 16 2.85 -2.92 -2.57
CA ARG A 16 2.04 -4.12 -2.53
C ARG A 16 0.92 -4.00 -1.52
N PHE A 17 -0.28 -4.32 -1.96
CA PHE A 17 -1.46 -4.51 -1.14
C PHE A 17 -1.66 -6.01 -0.95
N SER A 18 -1.64 -6.51 0.28
CA SER A 18 -1.69 -7.95 0.55
C SER A 18 -2.58 -8.31 1.74
N GLY A 19 -3.19 -9.49 1.67
CA GLY A 19 -4.10 -10.00 2.69
C GLY A 19 -4.82 -11.26 2.21
N SER A 20 -6.01 -11.51 2.74
CA SER A 20 -6.85 -12.63 2.33
C SER A 20 -7.72 -12.29 1.12
N GLY A 21 -8.06 -13.29 0.33
CA GLY A 21 -9.09 -13.19 -0.69
C GLY A 21 -10.42 -12.71 -0.06
N GLY A 22 -11.07 -11.75 -0.71
CA GLY A 22 -12.32 -11.14 -0.22
C GLY A 22 -12.15 -9.87 0.60
N GLN A 23 -10.94 -9.49 1.04
CA GLN A 23 -10.70 -8.22 1.72
C GLN A 23 -10.72 -6.99 0.79
N GLY A 24 -10.92 -7.15 -0.52
CA GLY A 24 -11.04 -6.03 -1.46
C GLY A 24 -9.74 -5.30 -1.77
N LEU A 25 -8.58 -5.93 -1.51
CA LEU A 25 -7.27 -5.30 -1.67
C LEU A 25 -6.89 -5.04 -3.13
N ILE A 26 -7.37 -5.90 -4.04
CA ILE A 26 -7.22 -5.68 -5.48
C ILE A 26 -7.95 -4.40 -5.91
N THR A 27 -9.18 -4.19 -5.41
CA THR A 27 -9.94 -2.96 -5.67
C THR A 27 -9.19 -1.74 -5.14
N ALA A 28 -8.67 -1.80 -3.92
CA ALA A 28 -7.89 -0.71 -3.35
C ALA A 28 -6.64 -0.39 -4.19
N ALA A 29 -5.91 -1.43 -4.65
CA ALA A 29 -4.74 -1.26 -5.52
C ALA A 29 -5.09 -0.67 -6.88
N VAL A 30 -6.23 -1.06 -7.49
CA VAL A 30 -6.71 -0.49 -8.76
C VAL A 30 -7.06 0.98 -8.58
N ILE A 31 -7.77 1.35 -7.50
CA ILE A 31 -8.11 2.73 -7.18
C ILE A 31 -6.82 3.56 -7.00
N PHE A 32 -5.85 3.02 -6.25
CA PHE A 32 -4.57 3.68 -6.05
C PHE A 32 -3.81 3.88 -7.37
N ALA A 33 -3.70 2.84 -8.19
CA ALA A 33 -3.02 2.89 -9.47
C ALA A 33 -3.66 3.92 -10.43
N GLU A 34 -4.99 3.96 -10.51
CA GLU A 34 -5.73 4.92 -11.33
C GLU A 34 -5.54 6.35 -10.81
N ALA A 35 -5.59 6.55 -9.49
CA ALA A 35 -5.38 7.85 -8.88
C ALA A 35 -3.98 8.41 -9.17
N VAL A 36 -2.95 7.56 -9.18
CA VAL A 36 -1.58 7.96 -9.52
C VAL A 36 -1.39 8.14 -11.03
N GLY A 37 -1.87 7.19 -11.84
CA GLY A 37 -1.60 7.18 -13.29
C GLY A 37 -2.48 8.14 -14.07
N VAL A 38 -3.81 8.06 -13.88
CA VAL A 38 -4.76 8.84 -14.68
C VAL A 38 -4.85 10.29 -14.17
N TYR A 39 -4.97 10.45 -12.84
CA TYR A 39 -5.15 11.77 -12.26
C TYR A 39 -3.84 12.42 -11.80
N GLY A 40 -2.82 11.63 -11.46
CA GLY A 40 -1.48 12.09 -11.06
C GLY A 40 -0.48 12.21 -12.21
N VAL A 41 -0.82 11.73 -13.42
CA VAL A 41 0.00 11.82 -14.64
C VAL A 41 1.37 11.16 -14.51
N LYS A 42 1.43 9.99 -13.87
CA LYS A 42 2.63 9.15 -13.80
C LYS A 42 2.46 7.86 -14.60
N TYR A 43 3.58 7.23 -14.98
CA TYR A 43 3.53 5.87 -15.50
C TYR A 43 3.23 4.90 -14.37
N VAL A 44 2.22 4.05 -14.57
CA VAL A 44 1.78 3.08 -13.56
C VAL A 44 1.51 1.74 -14.22
N CYS A 45 1.96 0.68 -13.58
CA CYS A 45 1.57 -0.68 -13.90
C CYS A 45 1.00 -1.35 -12.66
N GLN A 46 -0.20 -1.92 -12.78
CA GLN A 46 -0.85 -2.68 -11.72
C GLN A 46 -0.91 -4.15 -12.13
N THR A 47 -0.48 -5.04 -11.26
CA THR A 47 -0.57 -6.49 -11.41
C THR A 47 -1.25 -7.10 -10.20
N GLN A 48 -1.85 -8.28 -10.38
CA GLN A 48 -2.52 -8.97 -9.29
C GLN A 48 -2.28 -10.47 -9.36
N SER A 49 -2.26 -11.11 -8.21
CA SER A 49 -2.14 -12.54 -8.09
C SER A 49 -3.02 -13.06 -6.96
N TYR A 50 -3.80 -14.06 -7.27
CA TYR A 50 -4.50 -14.87 -6.28
C TYR A 50 -3.60 -16.04 -5.93
N GLY A 51 -3.48 -16.39 -4.65
CA GLY A 51 -2.78 -17.59 -4.24
C GLY A 51 -3.42 -18.86 -4.84
N PRO A 52 -2.71 -19.99 -4.81
CA PRO A 52 -3.20 -21.26 -5.38
C PRO A 52 -4.43 -21.81 -4.65
N GLU A 53 -4.78 -21.27 -3.50
CA GLU A 53 -5.89 -21.72 -2.67
C GLU A 53 -7.22 -21.15 -3.19
N ALA A 54 -8.21 -22.01 -3.39
CA ALA A 54 -9.51 -21.65 -3.97
C ALA A 54 -10.36 -20.70 -3.10
N ARG A 55 -10.10 -20.61 -1.78
CA ARG A 55 -10.75 -19.69 -0.83
C ARG A 55 -9.82 -19.37 0.33
N GLY A 56 -9.81 -18.11 0.77
CA GLY A 56 -9.07 -17.68 1.96
C GLY A 56 -7.55 -17.60 1.79
N GLY A 57 -7.01 -17.91 0.60
CA GLY A 57 -5.60 -17.83 0.29
C GLY A 57 -5.07 -16.42 0.25
N LYS A 58 -3.74 -16.32 0.29
CA LYS A 58 -3.04 -15.04 0.20
C LYS A 58 -3.32 -14.40 -1.15
N SER A 59 -3.85 -13.19 -1.15
CA SER A 59 -4.00 -12.37 -2.34
C SER A 59 -3.04 -11.19 -2.28
N LYS A 60 -2.49 -10.80 -3.42
CA LYS A 60 -1.69 -9.59 -3.54
C LYS A 60 -2.03 -8.84 -4.82
N ALA A 61 -1.95 -7.53 -4.72
CA ALA A 61 -1.95 -6.64 -5.86
C ALA A 61 -0.75 -5.70 -5.74
N GLU A 62 -0.05 -5.50 -6.82
CA GLU A 62 1.18 -4.71 -6.89
C GLU A 62 0.95 -3.49 -7.77
N VAL A 63 1.50 -2.37 -7.37
CA VAL A 63 1.49 -1.13 -8.14
C VAL A 63 2.92 -0.65 -8.26
N VAL A 64 3.39 -0.54 -9.49
CA VAL A 64 4.69 0.03 -9.85
C VAL A 64 4.44 1.41 -10.42
N ILE A 65 5.13 2.41 -9.90
CA ILE A 65 5.00 3.82 -10.27
C ILE A 65 6.35 4.31 -10.77
N SER A 66 6.37 5.10 -11.84
CA SER A 66 7.60 5.69 -12.38
C SER A 66 7.33 7.02 -13.06
N ASP A 67 8.35 7.88 -13.09
CA ASP A 67 8.34 9.11 -13.89
C ASP A 67 8.74 8.85 -15.36
N GLN A 68 9.11 7.60 -15.69
CA GLN A 68 9.49 7.14 -17.03
C GLN A 68 8.70 5.88 -17.41
N PRO A 69 8.60 5.51 -18.68
CA PRO A 69 7.98 4.25 -19.11
C PRO A 69 8.50 3.04 -18.32
N ILE A 70 7.60 2.14 -17.97
CA ILE A 70 7.88 0.96 -17.14
C ILE A 70 8.15 -0.23 -18.04
N ASP A 71 9.41 -0.65 -18.13
CA ASP A 71 9.82 -1.82 -18.93
C ASP A 71 9.53 -3.15 -18.22
N TYR A 72 9.56 -3.16 -16.87
CA TYR A 72 9.30 -4.34 -16.06
C TYR A 72 8.11 -4.12 -15.12
N PRO A 73 6.97 -4.80 -15.35
CA PRO A 73 5.71 -4.47 -14.66
C PRO A 73 5.55 -5.07 -13.26
N LYS A 74 6.44 -5.99 -12.84
CA LYS A 74 6.33 -6.63 -11.52
C LYS A 74 7.14 -5.87 -10.48
N ALA A 75 6.60 -5.83 -9.25
CA ALA A 75 7.34 -5.34 -8.10
C ALA A 75 8.47 -6.32 -7.73
N VAL A 76 9.66 -5.79 -7.47
CA VAL A 76 10.88 -6.56 -7.12
C VAL A 76 11.36 -6.21 -5.73
N GLU A 77 11.43 -4.90 -5.40
CA GLU A 77 11.86 -4.39 -4.11
C GLU A 77 10.86 -3.34 -3.62
N LEU A 78 10.02 -3.74 -2.69
CA LEU A 78 8.91 -2.89 -2.26
C LEU A 78 9.39 -1.67 -1.47
N ASN A 79 8.90 -0.51 -1.85
CA ASN A 79 8.98 0.71 -1.04
C ASN A 79 7.97 0.69 0.10
N LEU A 80 6.79 0.08 -0.15
CA LEU A 80 5.71 -0.02 0.80
C LEU A 80 4.97 -1.36 0.66
N LEU A 81 4.81 -2.05 1.79
CA LEU A 81 4.00 -3.26 1.91
C LEU A 81 2.83 -3.00 2.85
N LEU A 82 1.61 -3.12 2.35
CA LEU A 82 0.41 -3.23 3.18
C LEU A 82 0.11 -4.72 3.42
N ALA A 83 0.06 -5.13 4.69
CA ALA A 83 -0.36 -6.47 5.08
C ALA A 83 -1.60 -6.40 6.00
N MET A 84 -2.74 -6.86 5.48
CA MET A 84 -4.03 -6.85 6.18
C MET A 84 -4.29 -8.11 7.01
N ASN A 85 -3.32 -9.01 7.15
CA ASN A 85 -3.34 -10.14 8.06
C ASN A 85 -1.93 -10.71 8.26
N GLN A 86 -1.76 -11.56 9.29
CA GLN A 86 -0.48 -12.16 9.64
C GLN A 86 0.12 -12.98 8.50
N ALA A 87 -0.68 -13.82 7.85
CA ALA A 87 -0.20 -14.69 6.78
C ALA A 87 0.37 -13.90 5.58
N ALA A 88 -0.18 -12.72 5.27
CA ALA A 88 0.34 -11.84 4.24
C ALA A 88 1.62 -11.12 4.70
N CYS A 89 1.69 -10.71 5.97
CA CYS A 89 2.88 -10.12 6.56
C CYS A 89 4.06 -11.10 6.47
N ASP A 90 3.89 -12.32 6.97
CA ASP A 90 4.91 -13.36 6.98
C ASP A 90 5.37 -13.76 5.57
N ALA A 91 4.44 -13.79 4.62
CA ALA A 91 4.74 -14.23 3.26
C ALA A 91 5.50 -13.20 2.43
N TYR A 92 5.30 -11.90 2.69
CA TYR A 92 5.76 -10.85 1.78
C TYR A 92 6.71 -9.83 2.41
N PHE A 93 6.98 -9.94 3.71
CA PHE A 93 7.89 -9.03 4.39
C PHE A 93 9.30 -8.99 3.76
N PHE A 94 9.82 -10.13 3.36
CA PHE A 94 11.17 -10.22 2.78
C PHE A 94 11.31 -9.59 1.38
N ASP A 95 10.20 -9.25 0.72
CA ASP A 95 10.20 -8.51 -0.53
C ASP A 95 10.32 -6.97 -0.30
N LEU A 96 10.29 -6.55 0.97
CA LEU A 96 10.42 -5.15 1.36
C LEU A 96 11.90 -4.76 1.33
N ARG A 97 12.23 -3.64 0.68
CA ARG A 97 13.60 -3.10 0.72
C ARG A 97 13.99 -2.70 2.16
N PRO A 98 15.28 -2.64 2.48
CA PRO A 98 15.72 -2.31 3.84
C PRO A 98 15.10 -1.04 4.42
N GLU A 99 14.95 0.01 3.62
CA GLU A 99 14.33 1.27 4.02
C GLU A 99 12.82 1.34 3.75
N GLY A 100 12.24 0.26 3.24
CA GLY A 100 10.82 0.16 2.93
C GLY A 100 9.94 0.29 4.17
N LEU A 101 8.68 0.62 3.95
CA LEU A 101 7.70 0.81 5.00
C LEU A 101 6.74 -0.37 5.04
N LEU A 102 6.72 -1.08 6.18
CA LEU A 102 5.68 -2.04 6.49
C LEU A 102 4.48 -1.30 7.10
N VAL A 103 3.29 -1.51 6.54
CA VAL A 103 2.02 -1.01 7.09
C VAL A 103 1.13 -2.21 7.35
N VAL A 104 0.59 -2.33 8.55
CA VAL A 104 -0.23 -3.49 8.94
C VAL A 104 -1.54 -3.07 9.58
N ASP A 105 -2.54 -3.95 9.47
CA ASP A 105 -3.73 -3.88 10.33
C ASP A 105 -3.38 -4.38 11.72
N SER A 106 -3.35 -3.49 12.71
CA SER A 106 -2.96 -3.82 14.08
C SER A 106 -3.92 -4.81 14.78
N PHE A 107 -5.13 -4.97 14.28
CA PHE A 107 -6.10 -5.93 14.80
C PHE A 107 -5.85 -7.36 14.28
N LEU A 108 -5.23 -7.51 13.10
CA LEU A 108 -5.08 -8.80 12.41
C LEU A 108 -3.61 -9.25 12.28
N VAL A 109 -2.65 -8.40 12.65
CA VAL A 109 -1.22 -8.70 12.62
C VAL A 109 -0.63 -8.44 13.99
N GLU A 110 -0.31 -9.51 14.70
CA GLU A 110 0.20 -9.47 16.07
C GLU A 110 1.74 -9.54 16.11
N GLN A 111 2.34 -10.31 15.19
CA GLN A 111 3.78 -10.54 15.12
C GLN A 111 4.41 -9.63 14.08
N LEU A 112 5.20 -8.67 14.54
CA LEU A 112 5.84 -7.67 13.69
C LEU A 112 7.31 -8.05 13.44
N PRO A 113 7.71 -8.28 12.18
CA PRO A 113 9.07 -8.73 11.85
C PRO A 113 10.11 -7.59 11.89
N THR A 114 9.68 -6.35 12.04
CA THR A 114 10.54 -5.17 12.05
C THR A 114 9.98 -4.08 12.97
N SER A 115 10.87 -3.25 13.51
CA SER A 115 10.49 -2.03 14.23
C SER A 115 10.14 -0.86 13.31
N ARG A 116 10.49 -0.94 11.99
CA ARG A 116 10.10 0.05 11.00
C ARG A 116 8.73 -0.30 10.42
N VAL A 117 7.71 -0.14 11.24
CA VAL A 117 6.32 -0.51 10.93
C VAL A 117 5.37 0.58 11.37
N VAL A 118 4.29 0.71 10.60
CA VAL A 118 3.10 1.51 10.95
C VAL A 118 1.95 0.54 11.16
N ALA A 119 1.53 0.35 12.40
CA ALA A 119 0.41 -0.48 12.78
C ALA A 119 -0.82 0.41 13.03
N LEU A 120 -1.85 0.28 12.21
CA LEU A 120 -3.08 1.07 12.28
C LEU A 120 -4.31 0.14 12.37
N PRO A 121 -5.35 0.51 13.13
CA PRO A 121 -6.48 -0.37 13.42
C PRO A 121 -7.55 -0.30 12.30
N PHE A 122 -7.19 -0.65 11.06
CA PHE A 122 -8.07 -0.50 9.90
C PHE A 122 -9.38 -1.26 10.03
N THR A 123 -9.32 -2.51 10.49
CA THR A 123 -10.50 -3.35 10.71
C THR A 123 -11.38 -2.82 11.84
N GLU A 124 -10.78 -2.34 12.93
CA GLU A 124 -11.54 -1.78 14.05
C GLU A 124 -12.24 -0.47 13.65
N ILE A 125 -11.55 0.45 12.96
CA ILE A 125 -12.15 1.67 12.43
C ILE A 125 -13.35 1.33 11.51
N ALA A 126 -13.17 0.39 10.60
CA ALA A 126 -14.23 -0.02 9.68
C ALA A 126 -15.42 -0.64 10.42
N ARG A 127 -15.17 -1.46 11.45
CA ARG A 127 -16.19 -2.15 12.24
C ARG A 127 -16.93 -1.20 13.18
N ASP A 128 -16.17 -0.42 13.97
CA ASP A 128 -16.72 0.27 15.15
C ASP A 128 -17.17 1.71 14.83
N GLU A 129 -16.49 2.40 13.91
CA GLU A 129 -16.84 3.77 13.55
C GLU A 129 -17.73 3.85 12.32
N ILE A 130 -17.51 2.97 11.32
CA ILE A 130 -18.25 3.00 10.06
C ILE A 130 -19.38 1.96 10.06
N GLY A 131 -19.25 0.90 10.86
CA GLY A 131 -20.25 -0.16 11.00
C GLY A 131 -20.20 -1.23 9.89
N LYS A 132 -19.13 -1.28 9.09
CA LYS A 132 -18.95 -2.22 7.99
C LYS A 132 -17.50 -2.65 7.83
N VAL A 133 -17.12 -3.82 8.29
CA VAL A 133 -15.76 -4.38 8.16
C VAL A 133 -15.27 -4.42 6.70
N MET A 134 -16.19 -4.57 5.74
CA MET A 134 -15.84 -4.64 4.32
C MET A 134 -15.10 -3.41 3.78
N VAL A 135 -15.21 -2.24 4.43
CA VAL A 135 -14.53 -1.03 3.99
C VAL A 135 -13.17 -0.79 4.67
N ALA A 136 -12.65 -1.78 5.41
CA ALA A 136 -11.31 -1.71 6.00
C ALA A 136 -10.21 -1.49 4.93
N ASN A 137 -10.41 -2.03 3.73
CA ASN A 137 -9.54 -1.78 2.58
C ASN A 137 -9.54 -0.30 2.14
N MET A 138 -10.64 0.42 2.29
CA MET A 138 -10.71 1.85 1.96
C MET A 138 -10.08 2.70 3.06
N VAL A 139 -10.20 2.29 4.33
CA VAL A 139 -9.44 2.90 5.43
C VAL A 139 -7.93 2.73 5.18
N ALA A 140 -7.51 1.50 4.87
CA ALA A 140 -6.11 1.22 4.54
C ALA A 140 -5.64 2.02 3.31
N LEU A 141 -6.47 2.12 2.26
CA LEU A 141 -6.16 2.90 1.05
C LEU A 141 -5.89 4.38 1.39
N GLY A 142 -6.70 4.99 2.24
CA GLY A 142 -6.49 6.37 2.68
C GLY A 142 -5.15 6.57 3.38
N ALA A 143 -4.80 5.68 4.31
CA ALA A 143 -3.52 5.71 5.00
C ALA A 143 -2.33 5.49 4.02
N ILE A 144 -2.42 4.51 3.11
CA ILE A 144 -1.40 4.25 2.09
C ILE A 144 -1.22 5.45 1.16
N GLY A 145 -2.28 6.15 0.81
CA GLY A 145 -2.20 7.37 0.01
C GLY A 145 -1.27 8.40 0.64
N ILE A 146 -1.47 8.69 1.92
CA ILE A 146 -0.63 9.63 2.69
C ILE A 146 0.79 9.10 2.89
N LEU A 147 0.92 7.86 3.38
CA LEU A 147 2.21 7.27 3.74
C LEU A 147 3.12 7.05 2.53
N SER A 148 2.57 6.79 1.35
CA SER A 148 3.36 6.64 0.14
C SER A 148 3.87 7.96 -0.43
N GLY A 149 3.15 9.06 -0.20
CA GLY A 149 3.44 10.36 -0.81
C GLY A 149 3.34 10.39 -2.35
N GLN A 150 2.71 9.37 -2.96
CA GLN A 150 2.64 9.23 -4.43
C GLN A 150 1.36 9.80 -5.04
N VAL A 151 0.36 10.11 -4.23
CA VAL A 151 -0.97 10.51 -4.70
C VAL A 151 -1.61 11.54 -3.77
N SER A 152 -2.40 12.43 -4.33
CA SER A 152 -3.22 13.35 -3.53
C SER A 152 -4.52 12.68 -3.08
N VAL A 153 -5.08 13.14 -1.96
CA VAL A 153 -6.39 12.67 -1.45
C VAL A 153 -7.48 12.91 -2.49
N GLU A 154 -7.48 14.06 -3.15
CA GLU A 154 -8.45 14.41 -4.19
C GLU A 154 -8.44 13.38 -5.34
N ASN A 155 -7.26 12.98 -5.81
CA ASN A 155 -7.14 11.97 -6.87
C ASN A 155 -7.62 10.58 -6.41
N LEU A 156 -7.37 10.22 -5.13
CA LEU A 156 -7.90 8.98 -4.55
C LEU A 156 -9.43 9.00 -4.52
N GLU A 157 -10.05 10.09 -4.07
CA GLU A 157 -11.50 10.24 -4.05
C GLU A 157 -12.10 10.13 -5.45
N ARG A 158 -11.52 10.82 -6.42
CA ARG A 158 -11.98 10.77 -7.82
C ARG A 158 -11.94 9.34 -8.36
N SER A 159 -10.83 8.64 -8.17
CA SER A 159 -10.68 7.25 -8.62
C SER A 159 -11.62 6.31 -7.86
N LEU A 160 -11.76 6.48 -6.55
CA LEU A 160 -12.65 5.68 -5.72
C LEU A 160 -14.09 5.75 -6.25
N LEU A 161 -14.61 6.96 -6.51
CA LEU A 161 -15.98 7.16 -6.98
C LEU A 161 -16.27 6.50 -8.32
N THR A 162 -15.26 6.24 -9.15
CA THR A 162 -15.44 5.51 -10.43
C THR A 162 -15.49 3.98 -10.26
N ARG A 163 -15.10 3.46 -9.11
CA ARG A 163 -14.86 2.02 -8.92
C ARG A 163 -15.76 1.35 -7.90
N ILE A 164 -16.43 2.12 -7.05
CA ILE A 164 -17.33 1.58 -6.03
C ILE A 164 -18.75 1.43 -6.56
N PRO A 165 -19.55 0.50 -5.99
CA PRO A 165 -20.96 0.35 -6.34
C PRO A 165 -21.77 1.59 -5.98
N ALA A 166 -22.72 1.94 -6.85
CA ALA A 166 -23.65 3.05 -6.61
C ALA A 166 -24.40 2.86 -5.27
N GLY A 167 -24.55 3.96 -4.53
CA GLY A 167 -25.19 3.98 -3.21
C GLY A 167 -24.25 3.65 -2.05
N THR A 168 -22.96 3.40 -2.32
CA THR A 168 -21.95 3.15 -1.27
C THR A 168 -20.95 4.31 -1.12
N GLU A 169 -21.16 5.39 -1.86
CA GLU A 169 -20.22 6.52 -1.99
C GLU A 169 -19.87 7.12 -0.63
N LYS A 170 -20.90 7.51 0.13
CA LYS A 170 -20.71 8.14 1.44
C LYS A 170 -19.88 7.28 2.38
N MET A 171 -20.20 5.98 2.44
CA MET A 171 -19.50 5.03 3.33
C MET A 171 -18.03 4.87 2.93
N ASN A 172 -17.74 4.68 1.65
CA ASN A 172 -16.38 4.48 1.17
C ASN A 172 -15.53 5.75 1.28
N ILE A 173 -16.10 6.92 0.99
CA ILE A 173 -15.42 8.22 1.19
C ILE A 173 -15.12 8.44 2.68
N THR A 174 -16.08 8.16 3.58
CA THR A 174 -15.84 8.25 5.03
C THR A 174 -14.69 7.33 5.44
N ALA A 175 -14.67 6.09 4.94
CA ALA A 175 -13.60 5.13 5.22
C ALA A 175 -12.23 5.64 4.73
N LEU A 176 -12.16 6.13 3.50
CA LEU A 176 -10.94 6.72 2.93
C LEU A 176 -10.42 7.86 3.82
N HIS A 177 -11.28 8.81 4.19
CA HIS A 177 -10.90 9.96 5.00
C HIS A 177 -10.42 9.57 6.39
N ARG A 178 -11.05 8.57 7.03
CA ARG A 178 -10.56 8.05 8.32
C ARG A 178 -9.14 7.49 8.19
N GLY A 179 -8.85 6.78 7.09
CA GLY A 179 -7.51 6.30 6.79
C GLY A 179 -6.52 7.43 6.54
N VAL A 180 -6.92 8.46 5.81
CA VAL A 180 -6.12 9.69 5.58
C VAL A 180 -5.77 10.35 6.91
N GLU A 181 -6.74 10.49 7.80
CA GLU A 181 -6.54 11.09 9.13
C GLU A 181 -5.52 10.28 9.95
N GLU A 182 -5.68 8.95 10.02
CA GLU A 182 -4.75 8.10 10.77
C GLU A 182 -3.34 8.12 10.15
N GLY A 183 -3.23 8.03 8.82
CA GLY A 183 -1.95 8.12 8.12
C GLY A 183 -1.24 9.46 8.35
N SER A 184 -1.99 10.55 8.42
CA SER A 184 -1.46 11.91 8.63
C SER A 184 -0.86 12.13 10.02
N LYS A 185 -1.23 11.33 11.02
CA LYS A 185 -0.65 11.38 12.37
C LYS A 185 0.76 10.78 12.42
N ILE A 186 1.14 10.01 11.40
CA ILE A 186 2.41 9.27 11.37
C ILE A 186 3.52 10.10 10.76
N ASN A 187 4.62 10.25 11.49
CA ASN A 187 5.85 10.80 10.95
C ASN A 187 6.83 9.68 10.58
N ILE A 188 6.86 9.31 9.32
CA ILE A 188 7.73 8.22 8.80
C ILE A 188 9.22 8.47 9.10
N LYS A 189 9.65 9.74 9.20
CA LYS A 189 11.05 10.10 9.47
C LYS A 189 11.51 9.75 10.88
N THR A 190 10.57 9.59 11.81
CA THR A 190 10.87 9.22 13.22
C THR A 190 10.86 7.70 13.44
N LEU A 191 10.46 6.92 12.45
CA LEU A 191 10.51 5.46 12.55
C LEU A 191 11.95 4.97 12.63
N PRO A 192 12.21 3.89 13.39
CA PRO A 192 13.54 3.29 13.47
C PRO A 192 14.11 2.97 12.09
N ARG A 193 15.43 3.10 11.94
CA ARG A 193 16.11 2.58 10.75
C ARG A 193 16.16 1.06 10.83
N PRO A 194 16.08 0.33 9.71
CA PRO A 194 16.34 -1.09 9.71
C PRO A 194 17.78 -1.34 10.21
N LEU A 195 17.95 -2.41 10.98
CA LEU A 195 19.29 -2.89 11.34
C LEU A 195 19.97 -3.31 10.03
N MET A 196 21.06 -2.65 9.67
CA MET A 196 21.88 -3.05 8.54
C MET A 196 22.63 -4.33 8.92
N SER A 197 22.87 -5.22 7.95
CA SER A 197 23.62 -6.47 8.20
C SER A 197 25.02 -6.24 8.82
N ASP A 198 25.55 -5.04 8.67
CA ASP A 198 26.87 -4.64 9.20
C ASP A 198 26.86 -4.34 10.72
N ASP A 199 25.68 -4.30 11.36
CA ASP A 199 25.53 -4.10 12.81
C ASP A 199 25.79 -5.40 13.63
N PHE A 200 26.07 -6.52 12.96
CA PHE A 200 26.32 -7.83 13.57
C PHE A 200 27.76 -8.31 13.53
N ASP A 201 28.69 -7.52 13.03
CA ASP A 201 30.13 -7.80 13.14
C ASP A 201 30.65 -7.39 14.53
N ILE A 202 30.48 -8.33 15.48
CA ILE A 202 31.21 -8.35 16.77
C ILE A 202 32.05 -9.61 16.83
#